data_b380ebe02f6cd8039e8707bd215844eb
#
_entry.id   b380ebe02f6cd8039e8707bd215844eb
#
_cell.length_a   1.000
_cell.length_b   1.000
_cell.length_c   1.000
_cell.angle_alpha   90.00
_cell.angle_beta   90.00
_cell.angle_gamma   90.00
#
_symmetry.space_group_name_H-M   'P 1'
#
loop_
_entity.id
_entity.type
_entity.pdbx_description
1 polymer ?
#
loop_
_entity_poly.entity_id
_entity_poly.type
_entity_poly.pdbx_seq_one_letter_code
_entity_poly.pdbx_strand_id
1 'polypeptide(L)'
;MKKTFSLYMLLVGSIFSGYAQTTVQSVEEAITIALQQNAGLQAISLQEEQQLQLQKTASQLNKALIFHSYDENNIAPNGRALRVLGIQQEFPFPTVWSSRKRLYQLNTSLAQTQYDVELWNLKRQVAQAYYEILYHQNRLQQLQYLDSLYASFQEAADRRYEVGESGYLEKITATNYYQRIHLQRLQEEEALRVAQDKLQGHLQTEYPVKIAFTSLTQVVEPDSITAPPGAVYYELSQQRAQASLRLQRQMLWPDISLEYFRGFGYGEEAQDFDGYAIGLSIPLWFVPFHHQVQAEKFQVAQVQKEAQQYTQQWTSRRNQLLATLSQYEQAIRYLEESGLPAAREMQQVAQKSYFAGEISYLNYIQILESATNSQLDYLDNLNYYNQTYWELYYLTSLP
;
A
#
# COMPACT_ATOMS: atom_id res chain seq x y z
N MET A 1 -21.91 67.77 21.56
CA MET A 1 -21.41 66.43 21.70
C MET A 1 -21.35 65.85 20.31
N LYS A 2 -20.17 65.82 19.72
CA LYS A 2 -19.93 65.31 18.33
C LYS A 2 -19.50 63.87 18.40
N LYS A 3 -20.27 62.93 17.74
CA LYS A 3 -19.89 61.54 17.53
C LYS A 3 -19.15 61.46 16.22
N THR A 4 -17.86 61.14 16.28
CA THR A 4 -17.02 60.83 15.13
C THR A 4 -17.25 59.36 14.73
N PHE A 5 -17.75 59.16 13.50
CA PHE A 5 -17.90 57.85 12.86
C PHE A 5 -16.57 57.50 12.17
N SER A 6 -15.84 56.51 12.68
CA SER A 6 -14.61 56.02 12.06
C SER A 6 -14.96 54.91 11.11
N LEU A 7 -14.75 55.14 9.82
CA LEU A 7 -14.99 54.22 8.70
C LEU A 7 -13.74 53.30 8.56
N TYR A 8 -13.82 52.07 9.05
CA TYR A 8 -12.80 51.05 8.76
C TYR A 8 -13.01 50.50 7.37
N MET A 9 -12.16 50.92 6.44
CA MET A 9 -12.06 50.38 5.08
C MET A 9 -11.33 49.03 5.16
N LEU A 10 -12.08 47.91 5.10
CA LEU A 10 -11.57 46.59 5.00
C LEU A 10 -10.96 46.40 3.60
N LEU A 11 -9.63 46.46 3.53
CA LEU A 11 -8.85 46.05 2.35
C LEU A 11 -8.92 44.52 2.26
N VAL A 12 -9.83 43.99 1.43
CA VAL A 12 -9.83 42.60 1.02
C VAL A 12 -8.70 42.45 0.01
N GLY A 13 -7.52 42.15 0.51
CA GLY A 13 -6.41 41.67 -0.29
C GLY A 13 -6.76 40.25 -0.82
N SER A 14 -7.22 40.16 -2.05
CA SER A 14 -7.29 38.90 -2.77
C SER A 14 -5.86 38.35 -2.95
N ILE A 15 -5.47 37.46 -2.06
CA ILE A 15 -4.29 36.65 -2.23
C ILE A 15 -4.62 35.69 -3.40
N PHE A 16 -4.26 36.09 -4.62
CA PHE A 16 -4.07 35.14 -5.71
C PHE A 16 -2.90 34.24 -5.31
N SER A 17 -3.18 33.18 -4.58
CA SER A 17 -2.29 32.04 -4.46
C SER A 17 -2.19 31.43 -5.87
N GLY A 18 -1.16 31.84 -6.61
CA GLY A 18 -0.79 31.16 -7.85
C GLY A 18 -0.55 29.70 -7.45
N TYR A 19 -1.36 28.81 -7.96
CA TYR A 19 -1.21 27.36 -7.78
C TYR A 19 0.11 26.95 -8.40
N ALA A 20 1.17 26.95 -7.59
CA ALA A 20 2.47 26.44 -8.01
C ALA A 20 2.31 24.92 -8.21
N GLN A 21 2.19 24.50 -9.46
CA GLN A 21 2.17 23.10 -9.82
C GLN A 21 3.50 22.49 -9.36
N THR A 22 3.45 21.62 -8.36
CA THR A 22 4.64 20.99 -7.78
C THR A 22 5.25 20.06 -8.80
N THR A 23 6.50 20.33 -9.19
CA THR A 23 7.27 19.46 -10.08
C THR A 23 8.19 18.60 -9.24
N VAL A 24 7.99 17.30 -9.27
CA VAL A 24 8.78 16.30 -8.55
C VAL A 24 10.01 15.94 -9.38
N GLN A 25 11.19 15.99 -8.75
CA GLN A 25 12.49 15.79 -9.39
C GLN A 25 13.00 14.34 -9.22
N SER A 26 12.57 13.63 -8.19
CA SER A 26 13.08 12.29 -7.88
C SER A 26 11.97 11.35 -7.35
N VAL A 27 12.25 10.07 -7.39
CA VAL A 27 11.33 9.04 -6.86
C VAL A 27 11.18 9.16 -5.33
N GLU A 28 12.24 9.55 -4.62
CA GLU A 28 12.24 9.75 -3.18
C GLU A 28 11.33 10.90 -2.76
N GLU A 29 11.30 11.97 -3.55
CA GLU A 29 10.39 13.09 -3.34
C GLU A 29 8.93 12.65 -3.54
N ALA A 30 8.63 11.88 -4.60
CA ALA A 30 7.31 11.32 -4.84
C ALA A 30 6.86 10.41 -3.68
N ILE A 31 7.75 9.53 -3.21
CA ILE A 31 7.52 8.66 -2.06
C ILE A 31 7.22 9.49 -0.80
N THR A 32 8.01 10.53 -0.54
CA THR A 32 7.82 11.40 0.64
C THR A 32 6.44 12.06 0.63
N ILE A 33 5.99 12.56 -0.51
CA ILE A 33 4.65 13.14 -0.67
C ILE A 33 3.57 12.10 -0.39
N ALA A 34 3.70 10.90 -0.97
CA ALA A 34 2.73 9.83 -0.78
C ALA A 34 2.61 9.42 0.70
N LEU A 35 3.74 9.28 1.40
CA LEU A 35 3.75 8.89 2.82
C LEU A 35 3.06 9.93 3.73
N GLN A 36 3.08 11.20 3.33
CA GLN A 36 2.43 12.28 4.10
C GLN A 36 0.94 12.42 3.80
N GLN A 37 0.52 12.15 2.56
CA GLN A 37 -0.82 12.50 2.07
C GLN A 37 -1.75 11.30 1.91
N ASN A 38 -1.22 10.07 1.79
CA ASN A 38 -2.03 8.90 1.48
C ASN A 38 -2.97 8.53 2.62
N ALA A 39 -4.28 8.70 2.40
CA ALA A 39 -5.33 8.41 3.38
C ALA A 39 -5.38 6.92 3.77
N GLY A 40 -5.02 6.01 2.87
CA GLY A 40 -4.94 4.57 3.16
C GLY A 40 -3.90 4.27 4.23
N LEU A 41 -2.69 4.85 4.11
CA LEU A 41 -1.64 4.71 5.11
C LEU A 41 -2.03 5.38 6.44
N GLN A 42 -2.67 6.55 6.41
CA GLN A 42 -3.19 7.21 7.60
C GLN A 42 -4.27 6.37 8.31
N ALA A 43 -5.15 5.70 7.55
CA ALA A 43 -6.16 4.82 8.14
C ALA A 43 -5.52 3.63 8.90
N ILE A 44 -4.44 3.06 8.38
CA ILE A 44 -3.72 1.96 9.04
C ILE A 44 -2.95 2.45 10.26
N SER A 45 -2.40 3.66 10.25
CA SER A 45 -1.78 4.24 11.45
C SER A 45 -2.82 4.47 12.56
N LEU A 46 -4.04 4.89 12.23
CA LEU A 46 -5.14 4.98 13.19
C LEU A 46 -5.56 3.61 13.74
N GLN A 47 -5.46 2.54 12.93
CA GLN A 47 -5.68 1.17 13.40
C GLN A 47 -4.61 0.74 14.41
N GLU A 48 -3.35 1.09 14.20
CA GLU A 48 -2.27 0.88 15.18
C GLU A 48 -2.58 1.61 16.49
N GLU A 49 -2.92 2.89 16.44
CA GLU A 49 -3.30 3.66 17.63
C GLU A 49 -4.51 3.07 18.35
N GLN A 50 -5.50 2.56 17.61
CA GLN A 50 -6.64 1.84 18.18
C GLN A 50 -6.19 0.62 18.98
N GLN A 51 -5.28 -0.20 18.44
CA GLN A 51 -4.77 -1.37 19.16
C GLN A 51 -3.96 -0.98 20.39
N LEU A 52 -3.20 0.12 20.35
CA LEU A 52 -2.51 0.68 21.51
C LEU A 52 -3.49 1.09 22.62
N GLN A 53 -4.64 1.69 22.29
CA GLN A 53 -5.65 2.01 23.29
C GLN A 53 -6.32 0.74 23.84
N LEU A 54 -6.64 -0.23 22.98
CA LEU A 54 -7.21 -1.52 23.39
C LEU A 54 -6.25 -2.29 24.31
N GLN A 55 -4.94 -2.22 24.09
CA GLN A 55 -3.94 -2.83 24.98
C GLN A 55 -4.03 -2.30 26.41
N LYS A 56 -4.35 -1.01 26.60
CA LYS A 56 -4.52 -0.40 27.94
C LYS A 56 -5.75 -0.96 28.66
N THR A 57 -6.73 -1.51 27.95
CA THR A 57 -7.92 -2.14 28.52
C THR A 57 -7.69 -3.59 28.96
N ALA A 58 -6.49 -4.13 28.79
CA ALA A 58 -6.20 -5.54 29.12
C ALA A 58 -6.46 -5.92 30.59
N SER A 59 -6.34 -4.94 31.51
CA SER A 59 -6.62 -5.09 32.94
C SER A 59 -8.04 -4.67 33.34
N GLN A 60 -8.92 -4.41 32.37
CA GLN A 60 -10.29 -3.98 32.67
C GLN A 60 -11.04 -5.09 33.42
N LEU A 61 -11.66 -4.69 34.53
CA LEU A 61 -12.56 -5.53 35.29
C LEU A 61 -13.98 -5.45 34.74
N ASN A 62 -14.79 -6.46 35.03
CA ASN A 62 -16.23 -6.39 34.84
C ASN A 62 -16.82 -5.27 35.70
N LYS A 63 -17.99 -4.78 35.34
CA LYS A 63 -18.66 -3.74 36.12
C LYS A 63 -18.97 -4.27 37.52
N ALA A 64 -18.73 -3.46 38.56
CA ALA A 64 -19.20 -3.76 39.89
C ALA A 64 -20.73 -3.75 39.94
N LEU A 65 -21.30 -4.71 40.60
CA LEU A 65 -22.74 -4.78 40.87
C LEU A 65 -23.00 -4.07 42.19
N ILE A 66 -23.78 -2.99 42.18
CA ILE A 66 -24.35 -2.36 43.37
C ILE A 66 -25.74 -2.83 43.45
N PHE A 67 -26.16 -3.41 44.59
CA PHE A 67 -27.46 -3.96 44.78
C PHE A 67 -28.10 -3.50 46.10
N HIS A 68 -29.39 -3.38 46.07
CA HIS A 68 -30.22 -3.22 47.28
C HIS A 68 -31.16 -4.43 47.31
N SER A 69 -31.17 -5.14 48.46
CA SER A 69 -32.12 -6.23 48.68
C SER A 69 -32.94 -6.02 49.95
N TYR A 70 -34.15 -6.50 49.88
CA TYR A 70 -35.05 -6.61 51.05
C TYR A 70 -35.60 -8.03 51.01
N ASP A 71 -35.42 -8.74 52.11
CA ASP A 71 -35.91 -10.13 52.28
C ASP A 71 -36.53 -10.24 53.66
N GLU A 72 -37.79 -10.62 53.70
CA GLU A 72 -38.53 -10.80 54.96
C GLU A 72 -38.02 -11.92 55.83
N ASN A 73 -37.20 -12.85 55.29
CA ASN A 73 -36.54 -13.90 56.03
C ASN A 73 -35.20 -13.44 56.65
N ASN A 74 -34.65 -12.31 56.24
CA ASN A 74 -33.43 -11.72 56.78
C ASN A 74 -33.77 -10.80 57.96
N ILE A 75 -33.98 -11.37 59.12
CA ILE A 75 -34.57 -10.73 60.32
C ILE A 75 -33.43 -10.31 61.28
N ALA A 76 -33.44 -9.02 61.69
CA ALA A 76 -32.63 -8.50 62.75
C ALA A 76 -33.08 -9.00 64.16
N PRO A 77 -32.27 -8.89 65.23
CA PRO A 77 -32.65 -9.30 66.57
C PRO A 77 -33.94 -8.67 67.12
N ASN A 78 -34.36 -7.49 66.60
CA ASN A 78 -35.61 -6.82 66.96
C ASN A 78 -36.83 -7.38 66.19
N GLY A 79 -36.68 -8.50 65.47
CA GLY A 79 -37.77 -9.16 64.74
C GLY A 79 -38.21 -8.48 63.43
N ARG A 80 -37.44 -7.50 62.91
CA ARG A 80 -37.73 -6.80 61.66
C ARG A 80 -36.75 -7.20 60.57
N ALA A 81 -37.25 -7.26 59.33
CA ALA A 81 -36.42 -7.57 58.16
C ALA A 81 -35.37 -6.49 57.93
N LEU A 82 -34.16 -6.88 57.55
CA LEU A 82 -33.06 -5.99 57.22
C LEU A 82 -33.20 -5.46 55.77
N ARG A 83 -32.81 -4.23 55.57
CA ARG A 83 -32.55 -3.69 54.22
C ARG A 83 -31.04 -3.76 53.97
N VAL A 84 -30.65 -4.44 52.92
CA VAL A 84 -29.23 -4.66 52.60
C VAL A 84 -28.83 -3.82 51.40
N LEU A 85 -27.74 -3.07 51.52
CA LEU A 85 -27.04 -2.42 50.41
C LEU A 85 -25.70 -3.10 50.28
N GLY A 86 -25.34 -3.55 49.08
CA GLY A 86 -24.09 -4.22 48.82
C GLY A 86 -23.41 -3.82 47.55
N ILE A 87 -22.13 -4.14 47.46
CA ILE A 87 -21.31 -4.04 46.28
C ILE A 87 -20.59 -5.37 46.05
N GLN A 88 -20.68 -5.88 44.81
CA GLN A 88 -20.00 -7.10 44.40
C GLN A 88 -19.07 -6.77 43.20
N GLN A 89 -17.84 -7.34 43.24
CA GLN A 89 -16.89 -7.26 42.15
C GLN A 89 -16.36 -8.66 41.82
N GLU A 90 -16.39 -8.98 40.54
CA GLU A 90 -15.78 -10.17 39.96
C GLU A 90 -14.38 -9.88 39.48
N PHE A 91 -13.45 -10.78 39.75
CA PHE A 91 -12.05 -10.75 39.33
C PHE A 91 -11.77 -12.02 38.54
N PRO A 92 -11.36 -11.90 37.27
CA PRO A 92 -10.88 -13.03 36.49
C PRO A 92 -9.67 -13.67 37.20
N PHE A 93 -9.48 -14.96 37.01
CA PHE A 93 -8.31 -15.65 37.55
C PHE A 93 -7.00 -14.94 37.10
N PRO A 94 -5.98 -14.79 37.93
CA PRO A 94 -4.77 -14.00 37.62
C PRO A 94 -4.09 -14.35 36.27
N THR A 95 -4.12 -15.65 35.91
CA THR A 95 -3.55 -16.11 34.62
C THR A 95 -4.34 -15.66 33.39
N VAL A 96 -5.64 -15.36 33.54
CA VAL A 96 -6.48 -14.77 32.47
C VAL A 96 -5.98 -13.37 32.14
N TRP A 97 -5.68 -12.55 33.15
CA TRP A 97 -5.15 -11.21 32.94
C TRP A 97 -3.81 -11.21 32.21
N SER A 98 -2.87 -12.05 32.64
CA SER A 98 -1.56 -12.14 31.99
C SER A 98 -1.67 -12.63 30.55
N SER A 99 -2.56 -13.59 30.28
CA SER A 99 -2.82 -14.10 28.93
C SER A 99 -3.52 -13.05 28.04
N ARG A 100 -4.49 -12.30 28.60
CA ARG A 100 -5.17 -11.19 27.89
C ARG A 100 -4.20 -10.06 27.56
N LYS A 101 -3.36 -9.67 28.53
CA LYS A 101 -2.30 -8.66 28.30
C LYS A 101 -1.36 -9.07 27.17
N ARG A 102 -0.90 -10.33 27.17
CA ARG A 102 -0.03 -10.85 26.10
C ARG A 102 -0.71 -10.85 24.75
N LEU A 103 -1.98 -11.23 24.67
CA LEU A 103 -2.76 -11.21 23.41
C LEU A 103 -2.89 -9.78 22.87
N TYR A 104 -3.20 -8.80 23.71
CA TYR A 104 -3.32 -7.40 23.28
C TYR A 104 -1.97 -6.81 22.85
N GLN A 105 -0.87 -7.16 23.52
CA GLN A 105 0.47 -6.77 23.08
C GLN A 105 0.78 -7.31 21.67
N LEU A 106 0.43 -8.57 21.41
CA LEU A 106 0.64 -9.17 20.08
C LEU A 106 -0.27 -8.56 19.02
N ASN A 107 -1.52 -8.19 19.37
CA ASN A 107 -2.39 -7.45 18.45
C ASN A 107 -1.79 -6.10 18.06
N THR A 108 -1.21 -5.37 19.02
CA THR A 108 -0.51 -4.09 18.75
C THR A 108 0.70 -4.30 17.85
N SER A 109 1.55 -5.31 18.16
CA SER A 109 2.71 -5.62 17.31
C SER A 109 2.32 -6.03 15.89
N LEU A 110 1.19 -6.76 15.74
CA LEU A 110 0.65 -7.11 14.42
C LEU A 110 0.17 -5.88 13.65
N ALA A 111 -0.55 -4.96 14.31
CA ALA A 111 -1.01 -3.73 13.67
C ALA A 111 0.17 -2.87 13.21
N GLN A 112 1.23 -2.78 14.01
CA GLN A 112 2.47 -2.10 13.64
C GLN A 112 3.13 -2.75 12.41
N THR A 113 3.29 -4.08 12.42
CA THR A 113 3.87 -4.79 11.26
C THR A 113 2.99 -4.65 10.01
N GLN A 114 1.66 -4.58 10.17
CA GLN A 114 0.76 -4.34 9.05
C GLN A 114 0.94 -2.93 8.48
N TYR A 115 1.14 -1.93 9.33
CA TYR A 115 1.51 -0.57 8.88
C TYR A 115 2.81 -0.59 8.07
N ASP A 116 3.85 -1.28 8.55
CA ASP A 116 5.13 -1.40 7.86
C ASP A 116 4.97 -2.06 6.48
N VAL A 117 4.19 -3.15 6.38
CA VAL A 117 3.91 -3.83 5.10
C VAL A 117 3.22 -2.89 4.11
N GLU A 118 2.21 -2.13 4.56
CA GLU A 118 1.49 -1.20 3.67
C GLU A 118 2.33 0.02 3.29
N LEU A 119 3.16 0.51 4.19
CA LEU A 119 4.14 1.55 3.89
C LEU A 119 5.09 1.10 2.77
N TRP A 120 5.59 -0.14 2.83
CA TRP A 120 6.45 -0.71 1.78
C TRP A 120 5.70 -0.92 0.47
N ASN A 121 4.46 -1.40 0.52
CA ASN A 121 3.62 -1.52 -0.67
C ASN A 121 3.38 -0.17 -1.34
N LEU A 122 3.10 0.88 -0.56
CA LEU A 122 2.90 2.23 -1.10
C LEU A 122 4.18 2.76 -1.75
N LYS A 123 5.33 2.63 -1.09
CA LYS A 123 6.65 3.01 -1.68
C LYS A 123 6.89 2.31 -3.00
N ARG A 124 6.65 0.99 -3.07
CA ARG A 124 6.77 0.21 -4.32
C ARG A 124 5.86 0.75 -5.43
N GLN A 125 4.58 0.96 -5.12
CA GLN A 125 3.59 1.43 -6.10
C GLN A 125 3.95 2.82 -6.63
N VAL A 126 4.42 3.72 -5.76
CA VAL A 126 4.86 5.07 -6.15
C VAL A 126 6.10 4.99 -7.02
N ALA A 127 7.11 4.18 -6.65
CA ALA A 127 8.32 4.02 -7.44
C ALA A 127 8.01 3.46 -8.84
N GLN A 128 7.19 2.42 -8.92
CA GLN A 128 6.78 1.83 -10.20
C GLN A 128 6.01 2.85 -11.06
N ALA A 129 5.06 3.60 -10.50
CA ALA A 129 4.30 4.61 -11.23
C ALA A 129 5.19 5.78 -11.69
N TYR A 130 6.17 6.20 -10.89
CA TYR A 130 7.15 7.22 -11.26
C TYR A 130 7.97 6.79 -12.49
N TYR A 131 8.54 5.59 -12.48
CA TYR A 131 9.34 5.07 -13.60
C TYR A 131 8.48 4.77 -14.83
N GLU A 132 7.21 4.40 -14.66
CA GLU A 132 6.25 4.25 -15.76
C GLU A 132 6.01 5.60 -16.48
N ILE A 133 5.91 6.71 -15.75
CA ILE A 133 5.81 8.05 -16.35
C ILE A 133 7.09 8.40 -17.10
N LEU A 134 8.28 8.18 -16.53
CA LEU A 134 9.54 8.42 -17.23
C LEU A 134 9.63 7.62 -18.53
N TYR A 135 9.21 6.37 -18.51
CA TYR A 135 9.15 5.52 -19.70
C TYR A 135 8.27 6.13 -20.77
N HIS A 136 7.02 6.48 -20.46
CA HIS A 136 6.10 7.06 -21.42
C HIS A 136 6.57 8.43 -21.92
N GLN A 137 7.19 9.26 -21.09
CA GLN A 137 7.79 10.52 -21.52
C GLN A 137 8.93 10.31 -22.55
N ASN A 138 9.84 9.37 -22.29
CA ASN A 138 10.96 9.07 -23.20
C ASN A 138 10.46 8.44 -24.50
N ARG A 139 9.50 7.52 -24.42
CA ARG A 139 8.90 6.89 -25.59
C ARG A 139 8.11 7.88 -26.43
N LEU A 140 7.35 8.77 -25.79
CA LEU A 140 6.63 9.84 -26.49
C LEU A 140 7.58 10.79 -27.22
N GLN A 141 8.69 11.18 -26.59
CA GLN A 141 9.71 12.01 -27.25
C GLN A 141 10.26 11.34 -28.53
N GLN A 142 10.53 10.03 -28.46
CA GLN A 142 10.97 9.25 -29.61
C GLN A 142 9.89 9.20 -30.71
N LEU A 143 8.64 8.95 -30.35
CA LEU A 143 7.54 8.88 -31.29
C LEU A 143 7.23 10.25 -31.91
N GLN A 144 7.37 11.37 -31.19
CA GLN A 144 7.24 12.72 -31.74
C GLN A 144 8.32 13.01 -32.81
N TYR A 145 9.56 12.61 -32.56
CA TYR A 145 10.60 12.69 -33.57
C TYR A 145 10.25 11.89 -34.83
N LEU A 146 9.79 10.65 -34.66
CA LEU A 146 9.39 9.79 -35.78
C LEU A 146 8.17 10.30 -36.53
N ASP A 147 7.17 10.80 -35.82
CA ASP A 147 5.96 11.40 -36.41
C ASP A 147 6.33 12.53 -37.37
N SER A 148 7.22 13.43 -36.93
CA SER A 148 7.75 14.53 -37.74
C SER A 148 8.55 14.02 -38.96
N LEU A 149 9.38 12.99 -38.77
CA LEU A 149 10.19 12.41 -39.81
C LEU A 149 9.35 11.73 -40.90
N TYR A 150 8.39 10.89 -40.50
CA TYR A 150 7.48 10.22 -41.44
C TYR A 150 6.49 11.18 -42.12
N ALA A 151 6.10 12.26 -41.47
CA ALA A 151 5.31 13.33 -42.12
C ALA A 151 6.08 13.96 -43.30
N SER A 152 7.38 14.27 -43.09
CA SER A 152 8.22 14.81 -44.15
C SER A 152 8.43 13.83 -45.30
N PHE A 153 8.51 12.56 -45.02
CA PHE A 153 8.61 11.50 -46.04
C PHE A 153 7.28 11.34 -46.83
N GLN A 154 6.14 11.38 -46.20
CA GLN A 154 4.86 11.36 -46.87
C GLN A 154 4.75 12.55 -47.83
N GLU A 155 5.05 13.76 -47.39
CA GLU A 155 5.01 14.95 -48.20
C GLU A 155 5.95 14.86 -49.43
N ALA A 156 7.15 14.32 -49.26
CA ALA A 156 8.11 14.09 -50.34
C ALA A 156 7.58 13.04 -51.34
N ALA A 157 6.99 11.94 -50.86
CA ALA A 157 6.39 10.90 -51.73
C ALA A 157 5.18 11.42 -52.51
N ASP A 158 4.35 12.25 -51.87
CA ASP A 158 3.20 12.89 -52.53
C ASP A 158 3.65 13.79 -53.69
N ARG A 159 4.65 14.68 -53.47
CA ARG A 159 5.22 15.57 -54.50
C ARG A 159 5.81 14.80 -55.67
N ARG A 160 6.63 13.75 -55.40
CA ARG A 160 7.24 12.91 -56.42
C ARG A 160 6.20 12.17 -57.27
N TYR A 161 5.10 11.74 -56.68
CA TYR A 161 4.00 11.12 -57.39
C TYR A 161 3.28 12.15 -58.29
N GLU A 162 3.01 13.36 -57.81
CA GLU A 162 2.36 14.44 -58.58
C GLU A 162 3.16 14.85 -59.82
N VAL A 163 4.51 14.84 -59.74
CA VAL A 163 5.35 15.16 -60.90
C VAL A 163 5.72 13.93 -61.75
N GLY A 164 5.18 12.75 -61.40
CA GLY A 164 5.39 11.52 -62.19
C GLY A 164 6.75 10.83 -61.96
N GLU A 165 7.50 11.22 -60.93
CA GLU A 165 8.81 10.62 -60.57
C GLU A 165 8.71 9.33 -59.76
N SER A 166 7.55 9.07 -59.17
CA SER A 166 7.33 7.85 -58.34
C SER A 166 5.97 7.20 -58.64
N GLY A 167 5.86 5.92 -58.31
CA GLY A 167 4.61 5.17 -58.47
C GLY A 167 3.64 5.36 -57.30
N TYR A 168 2.36 5.09 -57.54
CA TYR A 168 1.30 5.16 -56.52
C TYR A 168 1.60 4.26 -55.29
N LEU A 169 2.30 3.15 -55.47
CA LEU A 169 2.72 2.27 -54.38
C LEU A 169 3.61 2.98 -53.34
N GLU A 170 4.56 3.79 -53.82
CA GLU A 170 5.44 4.58 -52.95
C GLU A 170 4.63 5.57 -52.12
N LYS A 171 3.74 6.32 -52.74
CA LYS A 171 2.83 7.28 -52.09
C LYS A 171 1.98 6.62 -51.00
N ILE A 172 1.24 5.54 -51.33
CA ILE A 172 0.35 4.88 -50.37
C ILE A 172 1.13 4.21 -49.22
N THR A 173 2.35 3.71 -49.50
CA THR A 173 3.24 3.14 -48.47
C THR A 173 3.71 4.22 -47.50
N ALA A 174 4.16 5.38 -48.01
CA ALA A 174 4.55 6.52 -47.16
C ALA A 174 3.39 6.98 -46.26
N THR A 175 2.20 7.14 -46.86
CA THR A 175 0.99 7.52 -46.12
C THR A 175 0.65 6.53 -45.01
N ASN A 176 0.73 5.21 -45.28
CA ASN A 176 0.43 4.18 -44.30
C ASN A 176 1.43 4.19 -43.14
N TYR A 177 2.73 4.33 -43.40
CA TYR A 177 3.75 4.42 -42.34
C TYR A 177 3.55 5.65 -41.46
N TYR A 178 3.31 6.84 -42.08
CA TYR A 178 3.02 8.04 -41.30
C TYR A 178 1.78 7.86 -40.41
N GLN A 179 0.66 7.40 -40.96
CA GLN A 179 -0.57 7.19 -40.18
C GLN A 179 -0.37 6.23 -39.01
N ARG A 180 0.43 5.17 -39.19
CA ARG A 180 0.73 4.19 -38.15
C ARG A 180 1.54 4.83 -37.03
N ILE A 181 2.60 5.58 -37.33
CA ILE A 181 3.42 6.27 -36.32
C ILE A 181 2.62 7.36 -35.62
N HIS A 182 1.82 8.11 -36.38
CA HIS A 182 0.94 9.13 -35.82
C HIS A 182 -0.04 8.54 -34.79
N LEU A 183 -0.67 7.40 -35.11
CA LEU A 183 -1.55 6.70 -34.21
C LEU A 183 -0.79 6.22 -32.95
N GLN A 184 0.43 5.65 -33.11
CA GLN A 184 1.24 5.24 -31.97
C GLN A 184 1.59 6.41 -31.05
N ARG A 185 1.91 7.59 -31.60
CA ARG A 185 2.17 8.80 -30.82
C ARG A 185 0.94 9.23 -30.01
N LEU A 186 -0.25 9.23 -30.62
CA LEU A 186 -1.50 9.56 -29.93
C LEU A 186 -1.81 8.55 -28.80
N GLN A 187 -1.59 7.26 -29.04
CA GLN A 187 -1.77 6.23 -28.02
C GLN A 187 -0.80 6.41 -26.87
N GLU A 188 0.44 6.82 -27.14
CA GLU A 188 1.45 7.06 -26.11
C GLU A 188 1.14 8.32 -25.28
N GLU A 189 0.58 9.36 -25.87
CA GLU A 189 0.09 10.55 -25.14
C GLU A 189 -0.99 10.17 -24.13
N GLU A 190 -1.93 9.31 -24.52
CA GLU A 190 -2.97 8.81 -23.61
C GLU A 190 -2.40 7.86 -22.54
N ALA A 191 -1.44 7.00 -22.90
CA ALA A 191 -0.76 6.13 -21.93
C ALA A 191 0.01 6.94 -20.87
N LEU A 192 0.68 8.02 -21.27
CA LEU A 192 1.34 8.95 -20.34
C LEU A 192 0.32 9.58 -19.39
N ARG A 193 -0.86 9.98 -19.88
CA ARG A 193 -1.92 10.54 -19.05
C ARG A 193 -2.43 9.53 -18.03
N VAL A 194 -2.66 8.29 -18.45
CA VAL A 194 -3.07 7.20 -17.55
C VAL A 194 -2.02 6.93 -16.47
N ALA A 195 -0.73 6.93 -16.84
CA ALA A 195 0.35 6.76 -15.87
C ALA A 195 0.41 7.91 -14.86
N GLN A 196 0.17 9.15 -15.29
CA GLN A 196 0.08 10.31 -14.41
C GLN A 196 -1.10 10.22 -13.45
N ASP A 197 -2.28 9.82 -13.92
CA ASP A 197 -3.47 9.62 -13.09
C ASP A 197 -3.25 8.49 -12.05
N LYS A 198 -2.55 7.42 -12.46
CA LYS A 198 -2.16 6.32 -11.54
C LYS A 198 -1.25 6.82 -10.41
N LEU A 199 -0.21 7.59 -10.74
CA LEU A 199 0.65 8.20 -9.72
C LEU A 199 -0.14 9.13 -8.81
N GLN A 200 -0.98 10.00 -9.37
CA GLN A 200 -1.84 10.90 -8.61
C GLN A 200 -2.74 10.14 -7.63
N GLY A 201 -3.27 8.97 -8.02
CA GLY A 201 -4.03 8.08 -7.15
C GLY A 201 -3.24 7.56 -5.94
N HIS A 202 -1.92 7.38 -6.07
CA HIS A 202 -1.05 7.00 -4.95
C HIS A 202 -0.62 8.19 -4.10
N LEU A 203 -0.35 9.35 -4.71
CA LEU A 203 0.07 10.56 -3.99
C LEU A 203 -1.09 11.19 -3.20
N GLN A 204 -2.31 11.16 -3.76
CA GLN A 204 -3.53 11.76 -3.19
C GLN A 204 -3.37 13.25 -2.82
N THR A 205 -2.57 13.97 -3.59
CA THR A 205 -2.41 15.42 -3.44
C THR A 205 -3.63 16.17 -3.97
N GLU A 206 -3.92 17.35 -3.42
CA GLU A 206 -5.05 18.19 -3.84
C GLU A 206 -4.91 18.63 -5.32
N TYR A 207 -3.66 18.86 -5.77
CA TYR A 207 -3.36 19.26 -7.15
C TYR A 207 -2.48 18.24 -7.84
N PRO A 208 -2.64 18.06 -9.20
CA PRO A 208 -1.81 17.16 -9.96
C PRO A 208 -0.33 17.53 -9.88
N VAL A 209 0.50 16.52 -9.67
CA VAL A 209 1.96 16.63 -9.61
C VAL A 209 2.55 16.32 -10.98
N LYS A 210 3.50 17.13 -11.42
CA LYS A 210 4.28 16.84 -12.64
C LYS A 210 5.59 16.17 -12.29
N ILE A 211 5.95 15.15 -13.06
CA ILE A 211 7.28 14.54 -12.98
C ILE A 211 8.20 15.25 -13.98
N ALA A 212 9.36 15.69 -13.50
CA ALA A 212 10.38 16.28 -14.36
C ALA A 212 10.85 15.25 -15.39
N PHE A 213 11.01 15.70 -16.64
CA PHE A 213 11.56 14.85 -17.67
C PHE A 213 13.03 14.55 -17.38
N THR A 214 13.37 13.26 -17.35
CA THR A 214 14.74 12.78 -17.33
C THR A 214 14.89 11.59 -18.27
N SER A 215 16.10 11.36 -18.79
CA SER A 215 16.35 10.16 -19.59
C SER A 215 16.13 8.91 -18.75
N LEU A 216 15.37 7.96 -19.29
CA LEU A 216 15.17 6.68 -18.64
C LEU A 216 16.46 5.89 -18.62
N THR A 217 16.89 5.47 -17.45
CA THR A 217 18.09 4.67 -17.23
C THR A 217 17.78 3.44 -16.40
N GLN A 218 18.66 2.46 -16.46
CA GLN A 218 18.58 1.29 -15.59
C GLN A 218 18.79 1.72 -14.13
N VAL A 219 17.87 1.31 -13.25
CA VAL A 219 18.01 1.56 -11.81
C VAL A 219 19.12 0.68 -11.25
N VAL A 220 20.04 1.28 -10.50
CA VAL A 220 21.14 0.61 -9.81
C VAL A 220 21.13 1.03 -8.35
N GLU A 221 20.66 0.17 -7.47
CA GLU A 221 20.76 0.38 -6.03
C GLU A 221 21.50 -0.78 -5.35
N PRO A 222 22.10 -0.55 -4.17
CA PRO A 222 22.87 -1.57 -3.47
C PRO A 222 21.99 -2.74 -3.03
N ASP A 223 22.48 -3.95 -3.20
CA ASP A 223 21.89 -5.20 -2.76
C ASP A 223 21.67 -5.21 -1.24
N SER A 224 20.48 -4.89 -0.75
CA SER A 224 20.08 -5.12 0.61
C SER A 224 19.06 -6.26 0.66
N ILE A 225 19.53 -7.50 0.56
CA ILE A 225 18.69 -8.68 0.72
C ILE A 225 18.50 -8.91 2.22
N THR A 226 17.40 -8.48 2.77
CA THR A 226 16.96 -8.78 4.13
C THR A 226 15.76 -9.75 4.10
N ALA A 227 15.28 -10.18 5.27
CA ALA A 227 14.16 -11.13 5.35
C ALA A 227 12.87 -10.55 4.75
N PRO A 228 11.95 -11.39 4.25
CA PRO A 228 10.70 -10.90 3.67
C PRO A 228 9.84 -10.16 4.71
N PRO A 229 9.28 -8.98 4.39
CA PRO A 229 8.46 -8.19 5.31
C PRO A 229 7.31 -8.98 5.95
N GLY A 230 6.65 -9.82 5.16
CA GLY A 230 5.57 -10.67 5.63
C GLY A 230 6.00 -11.81 6.56
N ALA A 231 7.30 -12.17 6.66
CA ALA A 231 7.74 -13.22 7.58
C ALA A 231 7.48 -12.83 9.04
N VAL A 232 7.79 -11.59 9.42
CA VAL A 232 7.55 -11.06 10.77
C VAL A 232 6.04 -11.04 11.07
N TYR A 233 5.22 -10.63 10.08
CA TYR A 233 3.76 -10.66 10.22
C TYR A 233 3.24 -12.06 10.51
N TYR A 234 3.69 -13.08 9.77
CA TYR A 234 3.24 -14.46 9.98
C TYR A 234 3.78 -15.07 11.27
N GLU A 235 4.99 -14.72 11.67
CA GLU A 235 5.53 -15.13 12.98
C GLU A 235 4.68 -14.56 14.13
N LEU A 236 4.40 -13.26 14.12
CA LEU A 236 3.54 -12.61 15.11
C LEU A 236 2.11 -13.15 15.06
N SER A 237 1.58 -13.45 13.87
CA SER A 237 0.27 -14.07 13.72
C SER A 237 0.19 -15.44 14.36
N GLN A 238 1.23 -16.27 14.24
CA GLN A 238 1.34 -17.57 14.95
C GLN A 238 1.40 -17.37 16.47
N GLN A 239 2.22 -16.44 16.94
CA GLN A 239 2.31 -16.11 18.37
C GLN A 239 0.97 -15.62 18.93
N ARG A 240 0.25 -14.78 18.17
CA ARG A 240 -1.09 -14.30 18.52
C ARG A 240 -2.10 -15.44 18.61
N ALA A 241 -2.14 -16.33 17.61
CA ALA A 241 -3.05 -17.49 17.62
C ALA A 241 -2.77 -18.41 18.82
N GLN A 242 -1.51 -18.65 19.15
CA GLN A 242 -1.12 -19.40 20.35
C GLN A 242 -1.52 -18.67 21.65
N ALA A 243 -1.38 -17.35 21.71
CA ALA A 243 -1.80 -16.55 22.86
C ALA A 243 -3.32 -16.57 23.03
N SER A 244 -4.09 -16.53 21.93
CA SER A 244 -5.56 -16.68 21.95
C SER A 244 -5.97 -18.06 22.49
N LEU A 245 -5.36 -19.12 21.98
CA LEU A 245 -5.58 -20.48 22.49
C LEU A 245 -5.25 -20.59 23.99
N ARG A 246 -4.15 -19.97 24.44
CA ARG A 246 -3.79 -19.95 25.86
C ARG A 246 -4.84 -19.21 26.68
N LEU A 247 -5.27 -18.03 26.23
CA LEU A 247 -6.30 -17.25 26.92
C LEU A 247 -7.60 -18.07 27.03
N GLN A 248 -8.04 -18.69 25.94
CA GLN A 248 -9.26 -19.51 25.93
C GLN A 248 -9.18 -20.69 26.93
N ARG A 249 -8.02 -21.31 27.08
CA ARG A 249 -7.80 -22.35 28.10
C ARG A 249 -7.82 -21.79 29.50
N GLN A 250 -7.31 -20.59 29.73
CA GLN A 250 -7.29 -19.95 31.05
C GLN A 250 -8.68 -19.53 31.52
N MET A 251 -9.62 -19.24 30.59
CA MET A 251 -11.02 -18.95 30.90
C MET A 251 -11.79 -20.13 31.51
N LEU A 252 -11.18 -21.31 31.58
CA LEU A 252 -11.74 -22.46 32.32
C LEU A 252 -11.49 -22.38 33.84
N TRP A 253 -10.55 -21.53 34.27
CA TRP A 253 -10.30 -21.34 35.71
C TRP A 253 -11.44 -20.54 36.34
N PRO A 254 -11.78 -20.79 37.62
CA PRO A 254 -12.84 -20.08 38.30
C PRO A 254 -12.49 -18.61 38.50
N ASP A 255 -13.47 -17.74 38.29
CA ASP A 255 -13.37 -16.35 38.66
C ASP A 255 -13.63 -16.16 40.15
N ILE A 256 -13.03 -15.14 40.75
CA ILE A 256 -13.16 -14.82 42.15
C ILE A 256 -14.13 -13.67 42.31
N SER A 257 -15.19 -13.86 43.11
CA SER A 257 -16.12 -12.79 43.48
C SER A 257 -15.89 -12.34 44.93
N LEU A 258 -15.85 -11.03 45.10
CA LEU A 258 -15.81 -10.39 46.41
C LEU A 258 -17.06 -9.55 46.57
N GLU A 259 -17.77 -9.73 47.67
CA GLU A 259 -18.97 -8.97 47.98
C GLU A 259 -18.81 -8.39 49.40
N TYR A 260 -19.17 -7.11 49.51
CA TYR A 260 -19.34 -6.45 50.80
C TYR A 260 -20.78 -5.91 50.86
N PHE A 261 -21.44 -6.10 52.00
CA PHE A 261 -22.80 -5.62 52.20
C PHE A 261 -22.98 -5.09 53.61
N ARG A 262 -23.93 -4.14 53.74
CA ARG A 262 -24.39 -3.60 55.01
C ARG A 262 -25.89 -3.74 55.10
N GLY A 263 -26.31 -4.40 56.17
CA GLY A 263 -27.72 -4.54 56.55
C GLY A 263 -28.11 -3.41 57.51
N PHE A 264 -29.16 -2.69 57.13
CA PHE A 264 -29.71 -1.59 57.95
C PHE A 264 -30.92 -2.07 58.69
N GLY A 265 -30.86 -1.99 60.01
CA GLY A 265 -32.03 -2.18 60.87
C GLY A 265 -32.92 -0.92 60.85
N TYR A 266 -34.20 -1.08 61.28
CA TYR A 266 -35.13 0.03 61.47
C TYR A 266 -36.07 -0.24 62.64
N GLY A 267 -36.59 0.84 63.28
CA GLY A 267 -37.45 0.79 64.45
C GLY A 267 -36.68 0.85 65.77
N GLU A 268 -37.36 0.53 66.87
CA GLU A 268 -36.77 0.49 68.20
C GLU A 268 -35.67 -0.58 68.27
N GLU A 269 -34.52 -0.28 68.92
CA GLU A 269 -33.36 -1.15 69.00
C GLU A 269 -32.76 -1.55 67.66
N ALA A 270 -32.85 -0.68 66.63
CA ALA A 270 -32.28 -0.93 65.32
C ALA A 270 -30.75 -1.02 65.42
N GLN A 271 -30.17 -2.05 64.79
CA GLN A 271 -28.74 -2.23 64.64
C GLN A 271 -28.38 -2.45 63.17
N ASP A 272 -27.24 -1.96 62.77
CA ASP A 272 -26.66 -2.19 61.46
C ASP A 272 -25.64 -3.36 61.55
N PHE A 273 -25.54 -4.11 60.46
CA PHE A 273 -24.66 -5.28 60.38
C PHE A 273 -23.84 -5.21 59.13
N ASP A 274 -22.54 -5.40 59.23
CA ASP A 274 -21.60 -5.50 58.10
C ASP A 274 -21.32 -6.98 57.79
N GLY A 275 -21.24 -7.30 56.51
CA GLY A 275 -20.90 -8.63 56.06
C GLY A 275 -20.06 -8.65 54.79
N TYR A 276 -19.37 -9.72 54.57
CA TYR A 276 -18.64 -9.96 53.31
C TYR A 276 -18.84 -11.41 52.88
N ALA A 277 -18.77 -11.61 51.54
CA ALA A 277 -18.77 -12.94 50.97
C ALA A 277 -17.65 -13.06 49.95
N ILE A 278 -17.03 -14.22 49.90
CA ILE A 278 -16.03 -14.59 48.89
C ILE A 278 -16.61 -15.79 48.16
N GLY A 279 -16.75 -15.65 46.83
CA GLY A 279 -17.30 -16.69 45.95
C GLY A 279 -16.30 -17.11 44.87
N LEU A 280 -16.53 -18.29 44.31
CA LEU A 280 -15.84 -18.81 43.14
C LEU A 280 -16.91 -19.09 42.06
N SER A 281 -16.78 -18.40 40.89
CA SER A 281 -17.65 -18.62 39.74
C SER A 281 -17.01 -19.69 38.85
N ILE A 282 -17.59 -20.88 38.78
CA ILE A 282 -17.09 -22.03 38.03
C ILE A 282 -17.96 -22.25 36.81
N PRO A 283 -17.41 -22.38 35.58
CA PRO A 283 -18.20 -22.70 34.40
C PRO A 283 -18.72 -24.15 34.49
N LEU A 284 -20.02 -24.32 34.66
CA LEU A 284 -20.66 -25.66 34.74
C LEU A 284 -20.90 -26.29 33.37
N TRP A 285 -20.93 -25.48 32.30
CA TRP A 285 -21.19 -25.91 30.93
C TRP A 285 -19.88 -26.13 30.16
N PHE A 286 -19.18 -27.25 30.38
CA PHE A 286 -17.87 -27.53 29.81
C PHE A 286 -17.88 -27.79 28.30
N VAL A 287 -18.99 -28.26 27.73
CA VAL A 287 -19.08 -28.64 26.31
C VAL A 287 -18.85 -27.44 25.37
N PRO A 288 -19.49 -26.28 25.54
CA PRO A 288 -19.19 -25.11 24.72
C PRO A 288 -17.72 -24.65 24.84
N PHE A 289 -17.17 -24.65 26.03
CA PHE A 289 -15.75 -24.30 26.25
C PHE A 289 -14.78 -25.24 25.53
N HIS A 290 -15.07 -26.55 25.54
CA HIS A 290 -14.28 -27.52 24.81
C HIS A 290 -14.26 -27.18 23.30
N HIS A 291 -15.42 -26.90 22.71
CA HIS A 291 -15.51 -26.54 21.29
C HIS A 291 -14.80 -25.20 20.97
N GLN A 292 -14.86 -24.22 21.87
CA GLN A 292 -14.10 -22.96 21.71
C GLN A 292 -12.59 -23.23 21.71
N VAL A 293 -12.09 -24.07 22.63
CA VAL A 293 -10.66 -24.47 22.65
C VAL A 293 -10.27 -25.24 21.37
N GLN A 294 -11.16 -26.10 20.84
CA GLN A 294 -10.90 -26.78 19.56
C GLN A 294 -10.89 -25.81 18.38
N ALA A 295 -11.78 -24.83 18.37
CA ALA A 295 -11.78 -23.78 17.34
C ALA A 295 -10.45 -23.01 17.33
N GLU A 296 -9.94 -22.60 18.50
CA GLU A 296 -8.63 -21.93 18.60
C GLU A 296 -7.46 -22.82 18.19
N LYS A 297 -7.53 -24.15 18.38
CA LYS A 297 -6.51 -25.07 17.87
C LYS A 297 -6.52 -25.11 16.34
N PHE A 298 -7.70 -25.12 15.71
CA PHE A 298 -7.80 -25.04 14.25
C PHE A 298 -7.29 -23.69 13.73
N GLN A 299 -7.53 -22.58 14.44
CA GLN A 299 -6.95 -21.28 14.11
C GLN A 299 -5.42 -21.30 14.13
N VAL A 300 -4.80 -21.92 15.13
CA VAL A 300 -3.33 -22.10 15.17
C VAL A 300 -2.85 -22.90 13.97
N ALA A 301 -3.51 -24.02 13.64
CA ALA A 301 -3.13 -24.85 12.50
C ALA A 301 -3.32 -24.10 11.16
N GLN A 302 -4.40 -23.30 11.03
CA GLN A 302 -4.66 -22.46 9.85
C GLN A 302 -3.51 -21.47 9.64
N VAL A 303 -3.17 -20.67 10.65
CA VAL A 303 -2.11 -19.66 10.54
C VAL A 303 -0.75 -20.29 10.21
N GLN A 304 -0.47 -21.51 10.72
CA GLN A 304 0.74 -22.25 10.36
C GLN A 304 0.75 -22.61 8.86
N LYS A 305 -0.40 -22.99 8.27
CA LYS A 305 -0.49 -23.30 6.85
C LYS A 305 -0.39 -22.05 5.98
N GLU A 306 -0.97 -20.94 6.41
CA GLU A 306 -0.84 -19.64 5.75
C GLU A 306 0.62 -19.18 5.73
N ALA A 307 1.36 -19.32 6.84
CA ALA A 307 2.79 -19.01 6.89
C ALA A 307 3.63 -19.88 5.94
N GLN A 308 3.33 -21.20 5.86
CA GLN A 308 3.98 -22.09 4.91
C GLN A 308 3.69 -21.68 3.46
N GLN A 309 2.44 -21.38 3.14
CA GLN A 309 2.03 -20.92 1.81
C GLN A 309 2.75 -19.61 1.45
N TYR A 310 2.78 -18.64 2.35
CA TYR A 310 3.47 -17.37 2.14
C TYR A 310 4.96 -17.58 1.81
N THR A 311 5.66 -18.41 2.59
CA THR A 311 7.09 -18.69 2.37
C THR A 311 7.34 -19.31 1.00
N GLN A 312 6.50 -20.24 0.57
CA GLN A 312 6.60 -20.88 -0.74
C GLN A 312 6.33 -19.88 -1.88
N GLN A 313 5.27 -19.06 -1.76
CA GLN A 313 4.92 -18.05 -2.75
C GLN A 313 6.01 -16.98 -2.85
N TRP A 314 6.52 -16.50 -1.72
CA TRP A 314 7.62 -15.54 -1.69
C TRP A 314 8.87 -16.08 -2.37
N THR A 315 9.29 -17.31 -2.04
CA THR A 315 10.47 -17.95 -2.66
C THR A 315 10.29 -18.09 -4.17
N SER A 316 9.12 -18.56 -4.60
CA SER A 316 8.79 -18.70 -6.02
C SER A 316 8.80 -17.37 -6.75
N ARG A 317 8.15 -16.33 -6.17
CA ARG A 317 8.09 -14.99 -6.76
C ARG A 317 9.47 -14.36 -6.87
N ARG A 318 10.27 -14.43 -5.80
CA ARG A 318 11.65 -13.96 -5.80
C ARG A 318 12.47 -14.59 -6.93
N ASN A 319 12.42 -15.91 -7.08
CA ASN A 319 13.16 -16.62 -8.12
C ASN A 319 12.69 -16.23 -9.53
N GLN A 320 11.38 -16.05 -9.74
CA GLN A 320 10.82 -15.55 -10.99
C GLN A 320 11.34 -14.14 -11.31
N LEU A 321 11.31 -13.23 -10.35
CA LEU A 321 11.76 -11.85 -10.53
C LEU A 321 13.27 -11.78 -10.84
N LEU A 322 14.09 -12.58 -10.16
CA LEU A 322 15.52 -12.67 -10.45
C LEU A 322 15.82 -13.17 -11.87
N ALA A 323 15.10 -14.21 -12.32
CA ALA A 323 15.25 -14.72 -13.68
C ALA A 323 14.80 -13.69 -14.73
N THR A 324 13.67 -13.02 -14.49
CA THR A 324 13.14 -11.96 -15.35
C THR A 324 14.08 -10.76 -15.41
N LEU A 325 14.64 -10.35 -14.27
CA LEU A 325 15.62 -9.25 -14.21
C LEU A 325 16.87 -9.56 -15.03
N SER A 326 17.43 -10.77 -14.88
CA SER A 326 18.58 -11.22 -15.67
C SER A 326 18.28 -11.28 -17.18
N GLN A 327 17.06 -11.64 -17.57
CA GLN A 327 16.65 -11.62 -18.99
C GLN A 327 16.67 -10.20 -19.55
N TYR A 328 16.08 -9.23 -18.86
CA TYR A 328 16.07 -7.83 -19.33
C TYR A 328 17.47 -7.19 -19.28
N GLU A 329 18.28 -7.52 -18.27
CA GLU A 329 19.67 -7.07 -18.20
C GLU A 329 20.47 -7.52 -19.41
N GLN A 330 20.34 -8.78 -19.83
CA GLN A 330 21.01 -9.30 -21.03
C GLN A 330 20.49 -8.61 -22.31
N ALA A 331 19.19 -8.35 -22.41
CA ALA A 331 18.60 -7.64 -23.56
C ALA A 331 19.10 -6.19 -23.64
N ILE A 332 19.11 -5.46 -22.51
CA ILE A 332 19.62 -4.10 -22.42
C ILE A 332 21.10 -4.05 -22.82
N ARG A 333 21.92 -4.93 -22.28
CA ARG A 333 23.35 -5.04 -22.62
C ARG A 333 23.57 -5.27 -24.12
N TYR A 334 22.85 -6.22 -24.72
CA TYR A 334 22.91 -6.44 -26.16
C TYR A 334 22.52 -5.20 -26.96
N LEU A 335 21.45 -4.51 -26.57
CA LEU A 335 20.99 -3.31 -27.25
C LEU A 335 22.00 -2.16 -27.10
N GLU A 336 22.62 -1.97 -25.94
CA GLU A 336 23.65 -0.94 -25.71
C GLU A 336 24.95 -1.23 -26.45
N GLU A 337 25.45 -2.46 -26.40
CA GLU A 337 26.73 -2.83 -26.98
C GLU A 337 26.68 -3.03 -28.51
N SER A 338 25.56 -3.47 -29.06
CA SER A 338 25.44 -3.85 -30.46
C SER A 338 24.20 -3.27 -31.18
N GLY A 339 23.00 -3.40 -30.60
CA GLY A 339 21.75 -3.08 -31.29
C GLY A 339 21.62 -1.60 -31.63
N LEU A 340 21.81 -0.69 -30.66
CA LEU A 340 21.70 0.75 -30.87
C LEU A 340 22.82 1.33 -31.72
N PRO A 341 24.13 0.94 -31.56
CA PRO A 341 25.19 1.34 -32.50
C PRO A 341 24.88 0.93 -33.92
N ALA A 342 24.51 -0.33 -34.16
CA ALA A 342 24.14 -0.82 -35.49
C ALA A 342 22.90 -0.09 -36.07
N ALA A 343 21.88 0.18 -35.28
CA ALA A 343 20.71 0.92 -35.70
C ALA A 343 21.05 2.35 -36.16
N ARG A 344 21.93 3.04 -35.42
CA ARG A 344 22.42 4.39 -35.78
C ARG A 344 23.21 4.38 -37.09
N GLU A 345 24.12 3.41 -37.24
CA GLU A 345 24.91 3.26 -38.46
C GLU A 345 24.01 2.93 -39.66
N MET A 346 23.09 1.98 -39.54
CA MET A 346 22.12 1.63 -40.57
C MET A 346 21.31 2.85 -41.00
N GLN A 347 20.83 3.65 -40.06
CA GLN A 347 20.04 4.86 -40.35
C GLN A 347 20.87 5.88 -41.14
N GLN A 348 22.14 6.12 -40.73
CA GLN A 348 23.02 7.07 -41.40
C GLN A 348 23.42 6.61 -42.83
N VAL A 349 23.78 5.33 -42.98
CA VAL A 349 24.13 4.78 -44.29
C VAL A 349 22.93 4.76 -45.22
N ALA A 350 21.78 4.29 -44.72
CA ALA A 350 20.52 4.26 -45.52
C ALA A 350 20.10 5.66 -45.98
N GLN A 351 20.23 6.67 -45.09
CA GLN A 351 19.93 8.05 -45.47
C GLN A 351 20.85 8.56 -46.62
N LYS A 352 22.18 8.30 -46.52
CA LYS A 352 23.12 8.68 -47.55
C LYS A 352 22.88 7.96 -48.88
N SER A 353 22.65 6.64 -48.85
CA SER A 353 22.40 5.84 -50.03
C SER A 353 21.06 6.19 -50.71
N TYR A 354 20.03 6.56 -49.93
CA TYR A 354 18.76 7.04 -50.50
C TYR A 354 18.94 8.37 -51.23
N PHE A 355 19.65 9.36 -50.64
CA PHE A 355 19.93 10.64 -51.32
C PHE A 355 20.88 10.52 -52.50
N ALA A 356 21.75 9.50 -52.51
CA ALA A 356 22.59 9.17 -53.67
C ALA A 356 21.85 8.41 -54.78
N GLY A 357 20.57 8.00 -54.55
CA GLY A 357 19.78 7.22 -55.51
C GLY A 357 20.17 5.74 -55.57
N GLU A 358 21.00 5.24 -54.62
CA GLU A 358 21.48 3.86 -54.60
C GLU A 358 20.43 2.85 -54.10
N ILE A 359 19.50 3.30 -53.26
CA ILE A 359 18.41 2.46 -52.73
C ILE A 359 17.06 3.11 -52.98
N SER A 360 16.03 2.26 -53.12
CA SER A 360 14.66 2.73 -53.29
C SER A 360 14.12 3.34 -51.99
N TYR A 361 13.11 4.17 -52.12
CA TYR A 361 12.37 4.73 -50.97
C TYR A 361 11.86 3.62 -50.03
N LEU A 362 11.30 2.53 -50.61
CA LEU A 362 10.78 1.43 -49.79
C LEU A 362 11.86 0.77 -48.94
N ASN A 363 13.05 0.52 -49.51
CA ASN A 363 14.18 -0.05 -48.78
C ASN A 363 14.65 0.89 -47.66
N TYR A 364 14.70 2.21 -47.94
CA TYR A 364 15.05 3.22 -46.96
C TYR A 364 14.10 3.20 -45.74
N ILE A 365 12.79 3.18 -46.00
CA ILE A 365 11.75 3.12 -44.94
C ILE A 365 11.84 1.83 -44.12
N GLN A 366 12.11 0.68 -44.72
CA GLN A 366 12.29 -0.61 -44.00
C GLN A 366 13.49 -0.57 -43.08
N ILE A 367 14.62 0.00 -43.53
CA ILE A 367 15.82 0.15 -42.69
C ILE A 367 15.55 1.12 -41.53
N LEU A 368 14.89 2.22 -41.81
CA LEU A 368 14.50 3.21 -40.78
C LEU A 368 13.56 2.59 -39.73
N GLU A 369 12.59 1.80 -40.15
CA GLU A 369 11.69 1.07 -39.25
C GLU A 369 12.47 0.09 -38.35
N SER A 370 13.38 -0.68 -38.90
CA SER A 370 14.23 -1.60 -38.14
C SER A 370 15.06 -0.87 -37.09
N ALA A 371 15.70 0.26 -37.46
CA ALA A 371 16.48 1.06 -36.53
C ALA A 371 15.62 1.69 -35.43
N THR A 372 14.42 2.13 -35.78
CA THR A 372 13.44 2.69 -34.84
C THR A 372 12.97 1.64 -33.83
N ASN A 373 12.63 0.44 -34.31
CA ASN A 373 12.21 -0.64 -33.42
C ASN A 373 13.29 -0.95 -32.38
N SER A 374 14.56 -0.98 -32.75
CA SER A 374 15.67 -1.18 -31.81
C SER A 374 15.72 -0.10 -30.70
N GLN A 375 15.38 1.15 -31.02
CA GLN A 375 15.32 2.24 -30.05
C GLN A 375 14.12 2.11 -29.10
N LEU A 376 12.95 1.75 -29.64
CA LEU A 376 11.74 1.51 -28.83
C LEU A 376 11.91 0.26 -27.95
N ASP A 377 12.47 -0.82 -28.50
CA ASP A 377 12.77 -2.05 -27.75
C ASP A 377 13.71 -1.78 -26.57
N TYR A 378 14.69 -0.88 -26.73
CA TYR A 378 15.56 -0.47 -25.64
C TYR A 378 14.80 0.21 -24.50
N LEU A 379 13.91 1.16 -24.81
CA LEU A 379 13.06 1.81 -23.80
C LEU A 379 12.11 0.81 -23.12
N ASP A 380 11.54 -0.11 -23.90
CA ASP A 380 10.65 -1.15 -23.39
C ASP A 380 11.38 -2.07 -22.41
N ASN A 381 12.59 -2.54 -22.76
CA ASN A 381 13.40 -3.38 -21.87
C ASN A 381 13.88 -2.62 -20.61
N LEU A 382 14.23 -1.34 -20.72
CA LEU A 382 14.54 -0.50 -19.55
C LEU A 382 13.34 -0.39 -18.61
N ASN A 383 12.13 -0.16 -19.15
CA ASN A 383 10.93 -0.09 -18.35
C ASN A 383 10.65 -1.43 -17.63
N TYR A 384 10.66 -2.54 -18.37
CA TYR A 384 10.43 -3.87 -17.78
C TYR A 384 11.48 -4.21 -16.71
N TYR A 385 12.75 -3.86 -16.96
CA TYR A 385 13.81 -4.00 -15.96
C TYR A 385 13.51 -3.19 -14.70
N ASN A 386 13.22 -1.90 -14.83
CA ASN A 386 12.97 -1.01 -13.70
C ASN A 386 11.73 -1.42 -12.91
N GLN A 387 10.64 -1.82 -13.59
CA GLN A 387 9.44 -2.32 -12.92
C GLN A 387 9.73 -3.62 -12.12
N THR A 388 10.47 -4.55 -12.74
CA THR A 388 10.87 -5.82 -12.10
C THR A 388 11.83 -5.58 -10.95
N TYR A 389 12.76 -4.65 -11.11
CA TYR A 389 13.72 -4.26 -10.07
C TYR A 389 13.00 -3.71 -8.82
N TRP A 390 12.09 -2.76 -8.98
CA TRP A 390 11.34 -2.20 -7.87
C TRP A 390 10.45 -3.24 -7.18
N GLU A 391 9.86 -4.15 -7.94
CA GLU A 391 9.11 -5.25 -7.35
C GLU A 391 10.02 -6.17 -6.51
N LEU A 392 11.19 -6.54 -7.03
CA LEU A 392 12.17 -7.36 -6.30
C LEU A 392 12.72 -6.64 -5.07
N TYR A 393 13.10 -5.37 -5.22
CA TYR A 393 13.63 -4.55 -4.13
C TYR A 393 12.67 -4.52 -2.95
N TYR A 394 11.41 -4.15 -3.18
CA TYR A 394 10.41 -4.11 -2.12
C TYR A 394 9.92 -5.49 -1.65
N LEU A 395 10.15 -6.54 -2.42
CA LEU A 395 9.89 -7.91 -2.00
C LEU A 395 10.96 -8.44 -1.03
N THR A 396 12.20 -7.95 -1.14
CA THR A 396 13.37 -8.51 -0.43
C THR A 396 13.98 -7.57 0.60
N SER A 397 13.70 -6.27 0.54
CA SER A 397 14.21 -5.29 1.49
C SER A 397 13.21 -5.10 2.65
N LEU A 398 13.73 -5.08 3.88
CA LEU A 398 13.01 -4.61 5.06
C LEU A 398 13.54 -3.23 5.47
N PRO A 399 12.70 -2.38 6.10
CA PRO A 399 13.18 -1.18 6.73
C PRO A 399 14.11 -1.48 7.90
#